data_f93946bfa97283048b077ec98d5cb892
#
_entry.id   f93946bfa97283048b077ec98d5cb892
#
_cell.length_a   1.000
_cell.length_b   1.000
_cell.length_c   1.000
_cell.angle_alpha   90.00
_cell.angle_beta   90.00
_cell.angle_gamma   90.00
#
_symmetry.space_group_name_H-M   'P 1'
#
loop_
_entity.id
_entity.type
_entity.pdbx_description
1 polymer ?
#
loop_
_entity_poly.entity_id
_entity_poly.type
_entity_poly.pdbx_seq_one_letter_code
_entity_poly.pdbx_strand_id
1 'polypeptide(L)'
;MEVLASDLLGAPVLKVTGDLDHLTAPALEKAVGDALSADGMRLLVDLADCPYLDSGGLSVLLFTLREVREKRWIGVIAPNANLLRFFEITGLAAAPDFRVFSSCQEAMVALEG
;
A
#
# COMPACT_ATOMS: atom_id res chain seq x y z
N MET A 1 13.75 4.92 7.07
CA MET A 1 12.32 4.65 6.76
C MET A 1 11.56 4.32 8.02
N GLU A 2 10.34 4.73 8.10
CA GLU A 2 9.48 4.46 9.25
C GLU A 2 8.11 4.00 8.76
N VAL A 3 7.50 3.05 9.45
CA VAL A 3 6.14 2.59 9.14
C VAL A 3 5.28 2.83 10.38
N LEU A 4 4.24 3.65 10.21
CA LEU A 4 3.29 3.95 11.28
C LEU A 4 1.93 3.34 10.94
N ALA A 5 1.43 2.50 11.83
CA ALA A 5 0.15 1.85 11.65
C ALA A 5 -0.97 2.70 12.27
N SER A 6 -2.07 2.82 11.55
CA SER A 6 -3.26 3.50 12.03
C SER A 6 -4.50 2.84 11.42
N ASP A 7 -5.66 3.44 11.62
CA ASP A 7 -6.91 2.89 11.13
C ASP A 7 -7.71 3.99 10.43
N LEU A 8 -8.39 3.61 9.34
CA LEU A 8 -9.27 4.50 8.62
C LEU A 8 -10.57 3.76 8.33
N LEU A 9 -11.63 4.11 9.06
CA LEU A 9 -12.95 3.48 8.89
C LEU A 9 -12.87 1.94 8.98
N GLY A 10 -12.05 1.44 9.88
CA GLY A 10 -11.90 0.00 10.10
C GLY A 10 -10.84 -0.68 9.22
N ALA A 11 -10.26 0.02 8.26
CA ALA A 11 -9.20 -0.54 7.43
C ALA A 11 -7.83 -0.13 7.97
N PRO A 12 -6.87 -1.06 8.08
CA PRO A 12 -5.52 -0.69 8.52
C PRO A 12 -4.84 0.20 7.48
N VAL A 13 -4.13 1.21 7.97
CA VAL A 13 -3.34 2.12 7.15
C VAL A 13 -1.90 2.06 7.63
N LEU A 14 -0.99 1.79 6.71
CA LEU A 14 0.43 1.78 6.99
C LEU A 14 1.07 2.99 6.29
N LYS A 15 1.48 3.97 7.07
CA LYS A 15 2.14 5.15 6.52
C LYS A 15 3.64 4.91 6.45
N VAL A 16 4.20 4.99 5.25
CA VAL A 16 5.63 4.83 5.00
C VAL A 16 6.26 6.20 4.87
N THR A 17 7.27 6.47 5.71
CA THR A 17 8.03 7.71 5.65
C THR A 17 9.47 7.39 5.27
N GLY A 18 9.96 7.99 4.20
CA GLY A 18 11.29 7.74 3.67
C GLY A 18 11.29 6.72 2.54
N ASP A 19 12.48 6.37 2.06
CA ASP A 19 12.63 5.47 0.92
C ASP A 19 12.26 4.04 1.26
N LEU A 20 11.53 3.40 0.37
CA LEU A 20 11.14 2.01 0.50
C LEU A 20 11.98 1.19 -0.49
N ASP A 21 13.09 0.66 -0.02
CA ASP A 21 14.05 -0.11 -0.81
C ASP A 21 14.20 -1.52 -0.23
N HIS A 22 15.11 -2.31 -0.80
CA HIS A 22 15.31 -3.70 -0.37
C HIS A 22 15.85 -3.80 1.08
N LEU A 23 16.47 -2.75 1.60
CA LEU A 23 16.95 -2.73 2.99
C LEU A 23 15.82 -2.42 3.98
N THR A 24 14.85 -1.62 3.56
CA THR A 24 13.75 -1.18 4.41
C THR A 24 12.47 -1.98 4.19
N ALA A 25 12.36 -2.68 3.05
CA ALA A 25 11.18 -3.48 2.72
C ALA A 25 10.78 -4.50 3.80
N PRO A 26 11.71 -5.18 4.51
CA PRO A 26 11.31 -6.13 5.56
C PRO A 26 10.47 -5.49 6.67
N ALA A 27 10.69 -4.22 7.00
CA ALA A 27 9.90 -3.53 8.00
C ALA A 27 8.44 -3.35 7.55
N LEU A 28 8.25 -3.02 6.28
CA LEU A 28 6.91 -2.92 5.71
C LEU A 28 6.25 -4.30 5.62
N GLU A 29 7.01 -5.30 5.20
CA GLU A 29 6.51 -6.67 5.10
C GLU A 29 5.96 -7.16 6.43
N LYS A 30 6.69 -6.90 7.52
CA LYS A 30 6.23 -7.27 8.86
C LYS A 30 4.94 -6.53 9.24
N ALA A 31 4.89 -5.23 8.97
CA ALA A 31 3.71 -4.42 9.27
C ALA A 31 2.49 -4.90 8.47
N VAL A 32 2.69 -5.28 7.22
CA VAL A 32 1.64 -5.85 6.37
C VAL A 32 1.13 -7.16 6.96
N GLY A 33 2.04 -8.04 7.37
CA GLY A 33 1.66 -9.32 7.97
C GLY A 33 0.81 -9.13 9.23
N ASP A 34 1.21 -8.20 10.09
CA ASP A 34 0.46 -7.90 11.31
C ASP A 34 -0.92 -7.34 10.99
N ALA A 35 -1.01 -6.44 9.99
CA ALA A 35 -2.27 -5.83 9.60
C ALA A 35 -3.24 -6.84 8.98
N LEU A 36 -2.75 -7.71 8.12
CA LEU A 36 -3.58 -8.73 7.47
C LEU A 36 -4.05 -9.79 8.47
N SER A 37 -3.25 -10.09 9.48
CA SER A 37 -3.65 -11.03 10.54
C SER A 37 -4.83 -10.49 11.33
N ALA A 38 -4.94 -9.17 11.48
CA ALA A 38 -6.00 -8.55 12.26
C ALA A 38 -7.33 -8.52 11.50
N ASP A 39 -7.31 -8.10 10.24
CA ASP A 39 -8.55 -7.91 9.47
C ASP A 39 -8.53 -8.63 8.13
N GLY A 40 -7.53 -8.39 7.32
CA GLY A 40 -7.34 -9.09 6.06
C GLY A 40 -8.28 -8.72 4.92
N MET A 41 -9.14 -7.71 5.09
CA MET A 41 -10.10 -7.34 4.05
C MET A 41 -9.56 -6.28 3.10
N ARG A 42 -9.07 -5.19 3.67
CA ARG A 42 -8.58 -4.05 2.89
C ARG A 42 -7.38 -3.49 3.63
N LEU A 43 -6.36 -3.12 2.88
CA LEU A 43 -5.14 -2.55 3.44
C LEU A 43 -4.77 -1.32 2.65
N LEU A 44 -4.43 -0.26 3.35
CA LEU A 44 -3.97 0.98 2.74
C LEU A 44 -2.50 1.22 3.09
N VAL A 45 -1.71 1.57 2.10
CA VAL A 45 -0.32 1.96 2.28
C VAL A 45 -0.20 3.43 1.85
N ASP A 46 0.05 4.30 2.82
CA ASP A 46 0.15 5.73 2.56
C ASP A 46 1.59 6.06 2.13
N LEU A 47 1.73 6.51 0.91
CA LEU A 47 3.02 6.80 0.29
C LEU A 47 3.26 8.31 0.09
N ALA A 48 2.48 9.15 0.77
CA ALA A 48 2.62 10.62 0.62
C ALA A 48 4.01 11.11 0.98
N ASP A 49 4.66 10.47 1.95
CA ASP A 49 5.99 10.84 2.42
C ASP A 49 7.07 9.82 2.02
N CYS A 50 6.79 9.01 1.01
CA CYS A 50 7.72 8.03 0.44
C CYS A 50 8.19 8.53 -0.93
N PRO A 51 9.37 9.15 -1.02
CA PRO A 51 9.83 9.73 -2.29
C PRO A 51 10.34 8.71 -3.29
N TYR A 52 10.76 7.53 -2.84
CA TYR A 52 11.40 6.53 -3.69
C TYR A 52 11.01 5.11 -3.27
N LEU A 53 10.83 4.26 -4.28
CA LEU A 53 10.51 2.85 -4.10
C LEU A 53 11.23 2.06 -5.18
N ASP A 54 11.94 1.00 -4.79
CA ASP A 54 12.64 0.14 -5.74
C ASP A 54 11.93 -1.22 -5.87
N SER A 55 12.58 -2.17 -6.55
CA SER A 55 12.02 -3.49 -6.77
C SER A 55 11.80 -4.27 -5.47
N GLY A 56 12.58 -3.97 -4.42
CA GLY A 56 12.36 -4.59 -3.10
C GLY A 56 11.04 -4.15 -2.49
N GLY A 57 10.76 -2.84 -2.54
CA GLY A 57 9.49 -2.30 -2.09
C GLY A 57 8.34 -2.78 -2.94
N LEU A 58 8.53 -2.82 -4.26
CA LEU A 58 7.51 -3.33 -5.17
C LEU A 58 7.18 -4.79 -4.85
N SER A 59 8.18 -5.60 -4.51
CA SER A 59 7.98 -7.01 -4.17
C SER A 59 7.05 -7.18 -2.97
N VAL A 60 7.15 -6.32 -1.97
CA VAL A 60 6.24 -6.35 -0.81
C VAL A 60 4.81 -6.09 -1.24
N LEU A 61 4.59 -5.09 -2.10
CA LEU A 61 3.26 -4.78 -2.59
C LEU A 61 2.67 -5.92 -3.42
N LEU A 62 3.49 -6.53 -4.29
CA LEU A 62 3.06 -7.67 -5.09
C LEU A 62 2.74 -8.88 -4.23
N PHE A 63 3.57 -9.16 -3.22
CA PHE A 63 3.32 -10.25 -2.28
C PHE A 63 2.00 -10.02 -1.53
N THR A 64 1.80 -8.80 -1.06
CA THR A 64 0.57 -8.43 -0.35
C THR A 64 -0.65 -8.61 -1.26
N LEU A 65 -0.53 -8.21 -2.52
CA LEU A 65 -1.62 -8.36 -3.48
C LEU A 65 -2.03 -9.82 -3.66
N ARG A 66 -1.07 -10.75 -3.61
CA ARG A 66 -1.36 -12.17 -3.70
C ARG A 66 -2.08 -12.71 -2.48
N GLU A 67 -1.85 -12.11 -1.32
CA GLU A 67 -2.50 -12.51 -0.08
C GLU A 67 -3.92 -11.96 0.04
N VAL A 68 -4.23 -10.91 -0.71
CA VAL A 68 -5.57 -10.33 -0.73
C VAL A 68 -6.42 -11.11 -1.72
N ARG A 69 -7.55 -11.65 -1.26
CA ARG A 69 -8.44 -12.49 -2.09
C ARG A 69 -9.87 -12.03 -1.97
N GLU A 70 -10.67 -12.32 -3.00
CA GLU A 70 -12.11 -12.09 -3.05
C GLU A 70 -12.60 -10.88 -2.24
N LYS A 71 -13.00 -9.80 -2.90
CA LYS A 71 -13.53 -8.59 -2.27
C LYS A 71 -12.53 -7.84 -1.40
N ARG A 72 -11.31 -8.34 -1.31
CA ARG A 72 -10.23 -7.68 -0.61
C ARG A 72 -9.39 -6.91 -1.61
N TRP A 73 -8.73 -5.87 -1.14
CA TRP A 73 -7.85 -5.10 -2.00
C TRP A 73 -6.79 -4.39 -1.19
N ILE A 74 -5.70 -4.05 -1.87
CA ILE A 74 -4.67 -3.16 -1.33
C ILE A 74 -4.73 -1.86 -2.08
N GLY A 75 -4.68 -0.73 -1.36
CA GLY A 75 -4.65 0.58 -1.96
C GLY A 75 -3.43 1.35 -1.53
N VAL A 76 -2.89 2.17 -2.42
CA VAL A 76 -1.83 3.11 -2.08
C VAL A 76 -2.41 4.52 -2.11
N ILE A 77 -1.97 5.35 -1.17
CA ILE A 77 -2.48 6.72 -1.01
C ILE A 77 -1.38 7.70 -1.38
N ALA A 78 -1.72 8.63 -2.27
CA ALA A 78 -0.90 9.78 -2.64
C ALA A 78 0.53 9.42 -3.10
N PRO A 79 0.71 8.40 -3.96
CA PRO A 79 2.03 8.17 -4.52
C PRO A 79 2.42 9.37 -5.38
N ASN A 80 3.71 9.74 -5.36
CA ASN A 80 4.16 10.81 -6.24
C ASN A 80 4.12 10.34 -7.71
N ALA A 81 4.36 11.28 -8.64
CA ALA A 81 4.26 10.98 -10.07
C ALA A 81 5.21 9.85 -10.50
N ASN A 82 6.41 9.80 -9.92
CA ASN A 82 7.39 8.76 -10.26
C ASN A 82 6.94 7.39 -9.78
N LEU A 83 6.40 7.30 -8.57
CA LEU A 83 5.87 6.04 -8.03
C LEU A 83 4.67 5.59 -8.83
N LEU A 84 3.78 6.50 -9.16
CA LEU A 84 2.60 6.18 -9.95
C LEU A 84 3.00 5.62 -11.32
N ARG A 85 3.96 6.26 -11.98
CA ARG A 85 4.45 5.79 -13.27
C ARG A 85 5.08 4.41 -13.15
N PHE A 86 5.82 4.16 -12.07
CA PHE A 86 6.42 2.85 -11.81
C PHE A 86 5.35 1.78 -11.68
N PHE A 87 4.28 2.07 -10.94
CA PHE A 87 3.16 1.12 -10.83
C PHE A 87 2.48 0.87 -12.18
N GLU A 88 2.38 1.89 -13.01
CA GLU A 88 1.81 1.74 -14.35
C GLU A 88 2.70 0.87 -15.25
N ILE A 89 4.01 1.15 -15.26
CA ILE A 89 4.97 0.42 -16.09
C ILE A 89 5.04 -1.05 -15.69
N THR A 90 5.00 -1.36 -14.41
CA THR A 90 5.09 -2.75 -13.93
C THR A 90 3.78 -3.51 -14.06
N GLY A 91 2.70 -2.84 -14.43
CA GLY A 91 1.37 -3.44 -14.55
C GLY A 91 0.62 -3.53 -13.23
N LEU A 92 1.23 -3.13 -12.12
CA LEU A 92 0.58 -3.21 -10.81
C LEU A 92 -0.67 -2.34 -10.76
N ALA A 93 -0.62 -1.14 -11.35
CA ALA A 93 -1.75 -0.22 -11.36
C ALA A 93 -2.97 -0.78 -12.10
N ALA A 94 -2.78 -1.75 -12.98
CA ALA A 94 -3.86 -2.37 -13.75
C ALA A 94 -4.45 -3.60 -13.05
N ALA A 95 -3.84 -4.08 -11.96
CA ALA A 95 -4.35 -5.24 -11.24
C ALA A 95 -5.70 -4.90 -10.58
N PRO A 96 -6.72 -5.78 -10.68
CA PRO A 96 -8.06 -5.45 -10.19
C PRO A 96 -8.14 -5.28 -8.68
N ASP A 97 -7.24 -5.92 -7.93
CA ASP A 97 -7.21 -5.83 -6.47
C ASP A 97 -6.22 -4.79 -5.96
N PHE A 98 -5.64 -4.00 -6.84
CA PHE A 98 -4.75 -2.90 -6.50
C PHE A 98 -5.43 -1.59 -6.86
N ARG A 99 -5.47 -0.66 -5.91
CA ARG A 99 -6.11 0.64 -6.11
C ARG A 99 -5.16 1.78 -5.79
N VAL A 100 -5.32 2.89 -6.50
CA VAL A 100 -4.52 4.10 -6.28
C VAL A 100 -5.48 5.22 -5.91
N PHE A 101 -5.19 5.87 -4.78
CA PHE A 101 -5.96 7.02 -4.33
C PHE A 101 -5.04 8.24 -4.28
N SER A 102 -5.50 9.37 -4.77
CA SER A 102 -4.69 10.59 -4.75
C SER A 102 -4.68 11.24 -3.36
N SER A 103 -5.59 10.86 -2.48
CA SER A 103 -5.68 11.41 -1.13
C SER A 103 -6.35 10.42 -0.18
N CYS A 104 -6.19 10.67 1.13
CA CYS A 104 -6.92 9.93 2.15
C CYS A 104 -8.43 10.07 1.96
N GLN A 105 -8.88 11.22 1.51
CA GLN A 105 -10.31 11.46 1.33
C GLN A 105 -10.89 10.55 0.25
N GLU A 106 -10.16 10.34 -0.85
CA GLU A 106 -10.58 9.40 -1.89
C GLU A 106 -10.66 7.98 -1.34
N ALA A 107 -9.68 7.60 -0.52
CA ALA A 107 -9.68 6.29 0.12
C ALA A 107 -10.89 6.12 1.03
N MET A 108 -11.25 7.15 1.79
CA MET A 108 -12.43 7.12 2.66
C MET A 108 -13.71 6.86 1.87
N VAL A 109 -13.85 7.53 0.74
CA VAL A 109 -15.03 7.34 -0.13
C VAL A 109 -15.11 5.88 -0.60
N ALA A 110 -13.97 5.31 -0.99
CA ALA A 110 -13.92 3.91 -1.43
C ALA A 110 -14.27 2.94 -0.30
N LEU A 111 -13.87 3.25 0.93
CA LEU A 111 -14.17 2.41 2.10
C LEU A 111 -15.64 2.48 2.50
N GLU A 112 -16.31 3.60 2.23
CA GLU A 112 -17.72 3.77 2.53
C GLU A 112 -18.63 3.09 1.50
N GLY A 113 -18.11 2.94 0.28
CA GLY A 113 -18.83 2.27 -0.80
C GLY A 113 -18.66 0.78 -0.73
#